data_dbe000f5fbecce03c30cff0b54e48011
#
_entry.id   dbe000f5fbecce03c30cff0b54e48011
#
_cell.length_a   1.000
_cell.length_b   1.000
_cell.length_c   1.000
_cell.angle_alpha   90.00
_cell.angle_beta   90.00
_cell.angle_gamma   90.00
#
_symmetry.space_group_name_H-M   'P 1'
#
loop_
_entity.id
_entity.type
_entity.pdbx_description
1 polymer ?
#
loop_
_entity_poly.entity_id
_entity_poly.type
_entity_poly.pdbx_seq_one_letter_code
_entity_poly.pdbx_strand_id
1 'polypeptide(L)'
;MLYICFCVLSVGGPTEILTTSFVGGVRGVEETGFTLGSFGEGGRSFVDDLKQVSSASVLSAVAGGIIFNLSNILLSASTSLAGLSIAFPVGCGLALVLGVVNNYLFVGGDQGDPVLIFSGVALVMVALILNGVAAAKKGNGEASKETGNAASTAKKGVVLAIIAGVLMSTFYALVARAMDVTNFENPAEGLATPYTAFFLFAVGIFVSNFLFNTIVMKKPFEGEPVGYDTYFKGKLSTHMVGVLGGCVWGLGTVLSYIASGKIGASISYALGQGAPMIAALWGVFIWKEFKGSKSIVNILLSLMFVLFIVGLGMIAVAKS
;
A
#
# COMPACT_ATOMS: atom_id res chain seq x y z
N MET A 1 -0.43 -0.18 8.60
CA MET A 1 0.91 -0.04 8.06
C MET A 1 1.04 1.11 7.06
N LEU A 2 0.17 1.28 6.06
CA LEU A 2 0.03 2.56 5.34
C LEU A 2 -0.19 3.75 6.29
N TYR A 3 -0.82 3.56 7.42
CA TYR A 3 -1.11 4.59 8.43
C TYR A 3 0.12 4.99 9.27
N ILE A 4 1.11 4.16 9.48
CA ILE A 4 2.37 4.61 10.08
C ILE A 4 3.12 5.51 9.09
N CYS A 5 3.14 5.19 7.81
CA CYS A 5 3.52 6.14 6.77
C CYS A 5 2.60 7.37 6.76
N PHE A 6 1.29 7.22 6.93
CA PHE A 6 0.31 8.30 6.92
C PHE A 6 0.30 9.15 8.19
N CYS A 7 0.60 8.60 9.37
CA CYS A 7 0.68 9.38 10.61
C CYS A 7 1.95 10.21 10.73
N VAL A 8 3.03 9.77 10.13
CA VAL A 8 4.20 10.63 9.90
C VAL A 8 3.83 11.74 8.92
N LEU A 9 2.84 11.54 8.05
CA LEU A 9 2.30 12.52 7.10
C LEU A 9 1.46 13.65 7.74
N SER A 10 1.08 13.54 9.00
CA SER A 10 0.15 14.48 9.66
C SER A 10 0.82 15.64 10.40
N VAL A 11 2.16 15.70 10.47
CA VAL A 11 2.91 16.64 11.33
C VAL A 11 3.59 17.79 10.57
N GLY A 12 3.54 17.82 9.25
CA GLY A 12 4.13 18.88 8.41
C GLY A 12 3.28 19.17 7.18
N GLY A 13 3.57 20.19 6.43
CA GLY A 13 2.86 20.52 5.18
C GLY A 13 2.92 19.37 4.15
N PRO A 14 1.92 19.25 3.27
CA PRO A 14 1.72 18.07 2.40
C PRO A 14 2.95 17.67 1.58
N THR A 15 3.77 18.62 1.17
CA THR A 15 4.95 18.37 0.33
C THR A 15 6.20 17.96 1.11
N GLU A 16 6.45 18.49 2.31
CA GLU A 16 7.62 18.10 3.11
C GLU A 16 7.56 16.66 3.58
N ILE A 17 6.38 16.20 3.85
CA ILE A 17 6.11 14.88 4.40
C ILE A 17 6.20 13.79 3.35
N LEU A 18 5.66 14.03 2.14
CA LEU A 18 5.77 13.10 1.01
C LEU A 18 7.24 12.76 0.72
N THR A 19 8.12 13.76 0.73
CA THR A 19 9.54 13.53 0.39
C THR A 19 10.31 12.86 1.51
N THR A 20 10.14 13.28 2.76
CA THR A 20 10.97 12.81 3.88
C THR A 20 10.65 11.38 4.29
N SER A 21 9.36 11.06 4.44
CA SER A 21 8.93 9.72 4.84
C SER A 21 9.08 8.70 3.72
N PHE A 22 8.91 9.12 2.47
CA PHE A 22 8.93 8.20 1.34
C PHE A 22 10.35 7.77 0.96
N VAL A 23 11.31 8.68 0.88
CA VAL A 23 12.72 8.34 0.56
C VAL A 23 13.35 7.52 1.70
N GLY A 24 13.08 7.86 2.96
CA GLY A 24 13.52 7.07 4.10
C GLY A 24 12.89 5.65 4.11
N GLY A 25 11.60 5.56 3.79
CA GLY A 25 10.89 4.28 3.69
C GLY A 25 11.44 3.36 2.60
N VAL A 26 11.77 3.91 1.42
CA VAL A 26 12.35 3.13 0.31
C VAL A 26 13.69 2.50 0.70
N ARG A 27 14.55 3.24 1.38
CA ARG A 27 15.83 2.71 1.87
C ARG A 27 15.66 1.53 2.81
N GLY A 28 14.72 1.63 3.76
CA GLY A 28 14.39 0.52 4.64
C GLY A 28 13.86 -0.73 3.92
N VAL A 29 13.12 -0.53 2.83
CA VAL A 29 12.62 -1.62 1.97
C VAL A 29 13.77 -2.35 1.27
N GLU A 30 14.75 -1.63 0.71
CA GLU A 30 15.92 -2.24 0.07
C GLU A 30 16.78 -3.02 1.06
N GLU A 31 17.07 -2.44 2.23
CA GLU A 31 17.86 -3.10 3.28
C GLU A 31 17.18 -4.38 3.77
N THR A 32 15.86 -4.38 3.92
CA THR A 32 15.10 -5.56 4.33
C THR A 32 15.16 -6.68 3.29
N GLY A 33 15.00 -6.35 2.00
CA GLY A 33 15.08 -7.34 0.92
C GLY A 33 16.46 -7.98 0.81
N PHE A 34 17.52 -7.16 0.88
CA PHE A 34 18.89 -7.64 0.81
C PHE A 34 19.26 -8.52 2.03
N THR A 35 18.97 -8.07 3.25
CA THR A 35 19.35 -8.80 4.46
C THR A 35 18.58 -10.11 4.60
N LEU A 36 17.26 -10.11 4.40
CA LEU A 36 16.46 -11.33 4.48
C LEU A 36 16.83 -12.32 3.37
N GLY A 37 17.07 -11.84 2.15
CA GLY A 37 17.53 -12.69 1.04
C GLY A 37 18.91 -13.30 1.26
N SER A 38 19.76 -12.66 2.07
CA SER A 38 21.08 -13.20 2.42
C SER A 38 21.02 -14.28 3.51
N PHE A 39 19.99 -14.27 4.36
CA PHE A 39 19.78 -15.23 5.46
C PHE A 39 18.67 -16.25 5.18
N GLY A 40 18.00 -16.15 4.03
CA GLY A 40 16.84 -16.99 3.70
C GLY A 40 17.22 -18.47 3.55
N GLU A 41 16.39 -19.36 4.05
CA GLU A 41 16.50 -20.82 3.94
C GLU A 41 16.02 -21.35 2.58
N GLY A 42 15.97 -20.52 1.55
CA GLY A 42 15.68 -20.97 0.19
C GLY A 42 16.89 -21.67 -0.44
N GLY A 43 16.68 -22.65 -1.29
CA GLY A 43 17.75 -23.46 -1.89
C GLY A 43 18.76 -22.68 -2.75
N ARG A 44 18.57 -21.36 -2.93
CA ARG A 44 19.44 -20.47 -3.71
C ARG A 44 19.83 -19.24 -2.90
N SER A 45 21.14 -18.93 -2.87
CA SER A 45 21.62 -17.69 -2.23
C SER A 45 21.09 -16.47 -3.02
N PHE A 46 20.94 -15.33 -2.34
CA PHE A 46 20.47 -14.07 -3.01
C PHE A 46 21.29 -13.72 -4.25
N VAL A 47 22.62 -13.84 -4.16
CA VAL A 47 23.53 -13.49 -5.27
C VAL A 47 23.38 -14.45 -6.44
N ASP A 48 23.26 -15.75 -6.17
CA ASP A 48 23.12 -16.77 -7.20
C ASP A 48 21.72 -16.69 -7.84
N ASP A 49 20.71 -16.41 -7.03
CA ASP A 49 19.35 -16.16 -7.53
C ASP A 49 19.31 -14.94 -8.45
N LEU A 50 19.90 -13.83 -8.03
CA LEU A 50 19.96 -12.59 -8.84
C LEU A 50 20.67 -12.79 -10.19
N LYS A 51 21.68 -13.67 -10.27
CA LYS A 51 22.43 -13.96 -11.52
C LYS A 51 21.60 -14.76 -12.52
N GLN A 52 20.72 -15.63 -12.05
CA GLN A 52 19.96 -16.55 -12.91
C GLN A 52 18.59 -16.00 -13.32
N VAL A 53 18.06 -15.01 -12.57
CA VAL A 53 16.75 -14.41 -12.87
C VAL A 53 16.72 -13.87 -14.30
N SER A 54 15.68 -14.23 -15.05
CA SER A 54 15.51 -13.77 -16.43
C SER A 54 15.27 -12.26 -16.51
N SER A 55 15.70 -11.64 -17.60
CA SER A 55 15.45 -10.22 -17.84
C SER A 55 13.95 -9.86 -17.81
N ALA A 56 13.08 -10.79 -18.21
CA ALA A 56 11.64 -10.60 -18.15
C ALA A 56 11.13 -10.53 -16.70
N SER A 57 11.63 -11.40 -15.82
CA SER A 57 11.31 -11.39 -14.39
C SER A 57 11.84 -10.14 -13.71
N VAL A 58 13.09 -9.74 -14.02
CA VAL A 58 13.66 -8.47 -13.52
C VAL A 58 12.79 -7.29 -13.93
N LEU A 59 12.46 -7.18 -15.22
CA LEU A 59 11.64 -6.08 -15.73
C LEU A 59 10.24 -6.07 -15.08
N SER A 60 9.62 -7.24 -14.89
CA SER A 60 8.31 -7.36 -14.27
C SER A 60 8.32 -6.88 -12.81
N ALA A 61 9.30 -7.31 -12.01
CA ALA A 61 9.42 -6.88 -10.61
C ALA A 61 9.72 -5.38 -10.49
N VAL A 62 10.66 -4.86 -11.29
CA VAL A 62 11.02 -3.43 -11.33
C VAL A 62 9.83 -2.58 -11.78
N ALA A 63 9.10 -3.00 -12.84
CA ALA A 63 7.90 -2.32 -13.29
C ALA A 63 6.80 -2.29 -12.21
N GLY A 64 6.64 -3.39 -11.47
CA GLY A 64 5.77 -3.44 -10.31
C GLY A 64 6.13 -2.36 -9.28
N GLY A 65 7.42 -2.18 -8.99
CA GLY A 65 7.92 -1.13 -8.08
C GLY A 65 7.65 0.29 -8.59
N ILE A 66 7.89 0.54 -9.87
CA ILE A 66 7.61 1.85 -10.49
C ILE A 66 6.12 2.20 -10.42
N ILE A 67 5.25 1.26 -10.76
CA ILE A 67 3.80 1.43 -10.73
C ILE A 67 3.31 1.64 -9.29
N PHE A 68 3.82 0.86 -8.34
CA PHE A 68 3.50 0.99 -6.93
C PHE A 68 3.85 2.38 -6.40
N ASN A 69 5.05 2.88 -6.72
CA ASN A 69 5.50 4.20 -6.33
C ASN A 69 4.59 5.31 -6.88
N LEU A 70 4.32 5.27 -8.18
CA LEU A 70 3.42 6.24 -8.83
C LEU A 70 2.03 6.21 -8.19
N SER A 71 1.48 5.03 -7.93
CA SER A 71 0.18 4.85 -7.29
C SER A 71 0.11 5.50 -5.91
N ASN A 72 1.15 5.31 -5.09
CA ASN A 72 1.20 5.89 -3.75
C ASN A 72 1.29 7.42 -3.78
N ILE A 73 2.07 7.99 -4.70
CA ILE A 73 2.17 9.44 -4.88
C ILE A 73 0.82 10.02 -5.30
N LEU A 74 0.12 9.39 -6.26
CA LEU A 74 -1.19 9.82 -6.71
C LEU A 74 -2.26 9.68 -5.60
N LEU A 75 -2.21 8.60 -4.81
CA LEU A 75 -3.11 8.40 -3.69
C LEU A 75 -2.89 9.45 -2.59
N SER A 76 -1.64 9.77 -2.28
CA SER A 76 -1.30 10.86 -1.35
C SER A 76 -1.80 12.22 -1.85
N ALA A 77 -1.58 12.54 -3.11
CA ALA A 77 -2.12 13.76 -3.72
C ALA A 77 -3.65 13.79 -3.70
N SER A 78 -4.29 12.66 -3.95
CA SER A 78 -5.73 12.51 -3.87
C SER A 78 -6.28 12.80 -2.47
N THR A 79 -5.60 12.31 -1.43
CA THR A 79 -6.01 12.56 -0.04
C THR A 79 -5.87 14.01 0.39
N SER A 80 -4.88 14.73 -0.13
CA SER A 80 -4.76 16.18 0.08
C SER A 80 -5.94 16.94 -0.54
N LEU A 81 -6.31 16.57 -1.77
CA LEU A 81 -7.31 17.31 -2.56
C LEU A 81 -8.76 16.96 -2.22
N ALA A 82 -9.08 15.69 -1.98
CA ALA A 82 -10.44 15.18 -1.72
C ALA A 82 -10.68 14.80 -0.25
N GLY A 83 -9.65 14.84 0.57
CA GLY A 83 -9.68 14.37 1.95
C GLY A 83 -9.59 12.84 2.06
N LEU A 84 -9.04 12.38 3.19
CA LEU A 84 -8.81 10.97 3.48
C LEU A 84 -10.10 10.14 3.42
N SER A 85 -11.23 10.72 3.87
CA SER A 85 -12.54 10.05 3.94
C SER A 85 -13.11 9.63 2.59
N ILE A 86 -12.70 10.28 1.51
CA ILE A 86 -13.17 10.01 0.14
C ILE A 86 -12.08 9.31 -0.65
N ALA A 87 -10.88 9.87 -0.68
CA ALA A 87 -9.79 9.38 -1.51
C ALA A 87 -9.34 7.96 -1.14
N PHE A 88 -9.28 7.67 0.16
CA PHE A 88 -8.77 6.39 0.64
C PHE A 88 -9.72 5.21 0.34
N PRO A 89 -11.04 5.27 0.66
CA PRO A 89 -11.97 4.22 0.26
C PRO A 89 -12.04 4.00 -1.25
N VAL A 90 -11.99 5.08 -2.04
CA VAL A 90 -12.03 4.98 -3.52
C VAL A 90 -10.74 4.33 -4.03
N GLY A 91 -9.57 4.84 -3.65
CA GLY A 91 -8.29 4.34 -4.14
C GLY A 91 -7.97 2.94 -3.65
N CYS A 92 -8.02 2.71 -2.33
CA CYS A 92 -7.71 1.41 -1.74
C CYS A 92 -8.80 0.37 -2.00
N GLY A 93 -10.09 0.77 -2.00
CA GLY A 93 -11.19 -0.13 -2.33
C GLY A 93 -11.09 -0.62 -3.77
N LEU A 94 -10.81 0.28 -4.71
CA LEU A 94 -10.62 -0.09 -6.12
C LEU A 94 -9.37 -0.96 -6.30
N ALA A 95 -8.25 -0.61 -5.63
CA ALA A 95 -7.03 -1.41 -5.62
C ALA A 95 -7.29 -2.83 -5.09
N LEU A 96 -8.05 -2.96 -4.01
CA LEU A 96 -8.42 -4.26 -3.45
C LEU A 96 -9.18 -5.11 -4.46
N VAL A 97 -10.31 -4.61 -4.97
CA VAL A 97 -11.17 -5.38 -5.87
C VAL A 97 -10.44 -5.76 -7.14
N LEU A 98 -9.89 -4.78 -7.86
CA LEU A 98 -9.18 -5.04 -9.10
C LEU A 98 -7.89 -5.84 -8.89
N GLY A 99 -7.19 -5.63 -7.77
CA GLY A 99 -5.98 -6.37 -7.44
C GLY A 99 -6.24 -7.84 -7.17
N VAL A 100 -7.31 -8.18 -6.44
CA VAL A 100 -7.72 -9.58 -6.26
C VAL A 100 -8.10 -10.21 -7.59
N VAL A 101 -8.88 -9.52 -8.43
CA VAL A 101 -9.23 -9.99 -9.77
C VAL A 101 -7.98 -10.21 -10.62
N ASN A 102 -7.06 -9.25 -10.66
CA ASN A 102 -5.82 -9.36 -11.41
C ASN A 102 -4.95 -10.55 -10.95
N ASN A 103 -4.78 -10.71 -9.64
CA ASN A 103 -4.01 -11.82 -9.10
C ASN A 103 -4.70 -13.16 -9.38
N TYR A 104 -6.02 -13.21 -9.24
CA TYR A 104 -6.80 -14.43 -9.50
C TYR A 104 -6.72 -14.89 -10.96
N LEU A 105 -6.79 -13.96 -11.90
CA LEU A 105 -6.83 -14.27 -13.33
C LEU A 105 -5.44 -14.42 -13.97
N PHE A 106 -4.45 -13.67 -13.48
CA PHE A 106 -3.18 -13.53 -14.19
C PHE A 106 -1.97 -14.12 -13.47
N VAL A 107 -2.10 -14.49 -12.18
CA VAL A 107 -1.05 -15.22 -11.45
C VAL A 107 -1.43 -16.68 -11.41
N GLY A 108 -0.51 -17.55 -11.81
CA GLY A 108 -0.75 -19.01 -11.84
C GLY A 108 -0.89 -19.63 -10.45
N GLY A 109 -1.19 -20.91 -10.43
CA GLY A 109 -1.35 -21.71 -9.21
C GLY A 109 -2.80 -21.75 -8.69
N ASP A 110 -3.01 -22.52 -7.64
CA ASP A 110 -4.31 -22.64 -6.97
C ASP A 110 -4.57 -21.38 -6.11
N GLN A 111 -5.59 -20.62 -6.48
CA GLN A 111 -5.96 -19.36 -5.84
C GLN A 111 -7.04 -19.53 -4.75
N GLY A 112 -7.55 -20.75 -4.53
CA GLY A 112 -8.62 -21.02 -3.56
C GLY A 112 -10.05 -20.80 -4.10
N ASP A 113 -11.05 -20.95 -3.21
CA ASP A 113 -12.47 -20.84 -3.56
C ASP A 113 -12.84 -19.39 -3.95
N PRO A 114 -13.26 -19.15 -5.22
CA PRO A 114 -13.62 -17.81 -5.69
C PRO A 114 -14.81 -17.21 -4.94
N VAL A 115 -15.77 -18.01 -4.50
CA VAL A 115 -16.96 -17.51 -3.80
C VAL A 115 -16.56 -16.90 -2.45
N LEU A 116 -15.71 -17.58 -1.70
CA LEU A 116 -15.20 -17.08 -0.43
C LEU A 116 -14.31 -15.85 -0.60
N ILE A 117 -13.41 -15.87 -1.59
CA ILE A 117 -12.52 -14.75 -1.89
C ILE A 117 -13.34 -13.50 -2.25
N PHE A 118 -14.19 -13.57 -3.26
CA PHE A 118 -14.89 -12.38 -3.76
C PHE A 118 -15.98 -11.88 -2.80
N SER A 119 -16.63 -12.78 -2.05
CA SER A 119 -17.56 -12.37 -0.99
C SER A 119 -16.82 -11.67 0.15
N GLY A 120 -15.67 -12.19 0.57
CA GLY A 120 -14.83 -11.55 1.57
C GLY A 120 -14.32 -10.17 1.12
N VAL A 121 -13.88 -10.06 -0.13
CA VAL A 121 -13.46 -8.78 -0.74
C VAL A 121 -14.59 -7.75 -0.75
N ALA A 122 -15.83 -8.18 -1.08
CA ALA A 122 -16.99 -7.30 -1.06
C ALA A 122 -17.27 -6.77 0.35
N LEU A 123 -17.17 -7.62 1.39
CA LEU A 123 -17.34 -7.19 2.78
C LEU A 123 -16.25 -6.19 3.22
N VAL A 124 -14.98 -6.45 2.87
CA VAL A 124 -13.87 -5.53 3.18
C VAL A 124 -14.06 -4.20 2.45
N MET A 125 -14.53 -4.21 1.20
CA MET A 125 -14.82 -2.98 0.46
C MET A 125 -15.94 -2.16 1.14
N VAL A 126 -17.01 -2.79 1.58
CA VAL A 126 -18.07 -2.12 2.36
C VAL A 126 -17.51 -1.55 3.66
N ALA A 127 -16.65 -2.29 4.36
CA ALA A 127 -15.99 -1.81 5.57
C ALA A 127 -15.12 -0.57 5.30
N LEU A 128 -14.35 -0.53 4.21
CA LEU A 128 -13.57 0.66 3.81
C LEU A 128 -14.47 1.88 3.55
N ILE A 129 -15.61 1.68 2.91
CA ILE A 129 -16.60 2.74 2.66
C ILE A 129 -17.16 3.26 4.00
N LEU A 130 -17.52 2.37 4.93
CA LEU A 130 -18.02 2.75 6.25
C LEU A 130 -16.98 3.55 7.05
N ASN A 131 -15.71 3.16 6.96
CA ASN A 131 -14.60 3.91 7.56
C ASN A 131 -14.53 5.34 7.02
N GLY A 132 -14.61 5.50 5.70
CA GLY A 132 -14.63 6.82 5.05
C GLY A 132 -15.84 7.66 5.47
N VAL A 133 -17.04 7.07 5.53
CA VAL A 133 -18.26 7.74 5.98
C VAL A 133 -18.16 8.15 7.45
N ALA A 134 -17.60 7.30 8.31
CA ALA A 134 -17.40 7.63 9.73
C ALA A 134 -16.44 8.82 9.91
N ALA A 135 -15.33 8.83 9.16
CA ALA A 135 -14.35 9.92 9.17
C ALA A 135 -14.97 11.23 8.63
N ALA A 136 -15.75 11.17 7.54
CA ALA A 136 -16.46 12.32 6.99
C ALA A 136 -17.46 12.91 7.99
N LYS A 137 -18.22 12.06 8.68
CA LYS A 137 -19.21 12.52 9.69
C LYS A 137 -18.54 13.14 10.93
N LYS A 138 -17.33 12.72 11.27
CA LYS A 138 -16.51 13.37 12.31
C LYS A 138 -16.04 14.75 11.83
N GLY A 139 -15.45 14.83 10.61
CA GLY A 139 -14.88 16.08 10.06
C GLY A 139 -15.91 17.17 9.79
N ASN A 140 -17.18 16.84 9.51
CA ASN A 140 -18.26 17.82 9.35
C ASN A 140 -18.59 18.59 10.65
N GLY A 141 -17.98 18.25 11.78
CA GLY A 141 -18.01 19.05 13.00
C GLY A 141 -17.02 20.21 13.02
N GLU A 142 -15.94 20.16 12.19
CA GLU A 142 -14.85 21.14 12.23
C GLU A 142 -14.58 21.87 10.89
N ALA A 143 -15.06 21.34 9.76
CA ALA A 143 -14.78 21.89 8.42
C ALA A 143 -16.06 22.20 7.63
N SER A 144 -16.81 23.19 8.06
CA SER A 144 -17.83 23.80 7.21
C SER A 144 -17.56 25.28 7.07
N LYS A 145 -16.83 25.68 6.03
CA LYS A 145 -16.95 26.92 5.26
C LYS A 145 -15.71 27.15 4.40
N GLU A 146 -15.60 26.47 3.30
CA GLU A 146 -14.78 27.00 2.21
C GLU A 146 -15.51 26.91 0.87
N THR A 147 -15.47 28.03 0.18
CA THR A 147 -16.25 28.48 -0.96
C THR A 147 -15.86 27.83 -2.28
N GLY A 148 -16.83 27.70 -3.19
CA GLY A 148 -16.77 27.59 -4.66
C GLY A 148 -15.69 26.75 -5.37
N ASN A 149 -14.43 26.87 -5.01
CA ASN A 149 -13.31 26.12 -5.57
C ASN A 149 -13.16 24.71 -4.99
N ALA A 150 -13.70 24.44 -3.81
CA ALA A 150 -13.54 23.16 -3.10
C ALA A 150 -14.14 21.97 -3.88
N ALA A 151 -15.25 22.15 -4.58
CA ALA A 151 -15.88 21.08 -5.34
C ALA A 151 -15.06 20.65 -6.57
N SER A 152 -14.39 21.58 -7.24
CA SER A 152 -13.51 21.28 -8.38
C SER A 152 -12.25 20.57 -7.92
N THR A 153 -11.68 20.98 -6.80
CA THR A 153 -10.50 20.38 -6.18
C THR A 153 -10.79 18.94 -5.71
N ALA A 154 -11.93 18.74 -5.03
CA ALA A 154 -12.36 17.40 -4.62
C ALA A 154 -12.57 16.44 -5.80
N LYS A 155 -13.15 16.91 -6.91
CA LYS A 155 -13.27 16.09 -8.14
C LYS A 155 -11.93 15.65 -8.69
N LYS A 156 -10.94 16.54 -8.74
CA LYS A 156 -9.56 16.19 -9.15
C LYS A 156 -8.98 15.13 -8.22
N GLY A 157 -9.15 15.29 -6.91
CA GLY A 157 -8.72 14.29 -5.93
C GLY A 157 -9.35 12.91 -6.17
N VAL A 158 -10.65 12.84 -6.42
CA VAL A 158 -11.33 11.55 -6.72
C VAL A 158 -10.80 10.91 -8.00
N VAL A 159 -10.55 11.68 -9.05
CA VAL A 159 -9.96 11.16 -10.30
C VAL A 159 -8.56 10.59 -10.03
N LEU A 160 -7.73 11.28 -9.23
CA LEU A 160 -6.43 10.77 -8.83
C LEU A 160 -6.53 9.49 -8.00
N ALA A 161 -7.53 9.37 -7.10
CA ALA A 161 -7.79 8.15 -6.34
C ALA A 161 -8.13 6.96 -7.25
N ILE A 162 -8.97 7.18 -8.27
CA ILE A 162 -9.33 6.14 -9.24
C ILE A 162 -8.09 5.69 -10.01
N ILE A 163 -7.30 6.62 -10.54
CA ILE A 163 -6.07 6.29 -11.28
C ILE A 163 -5.09 5.55 -10.37
N ALA A 164 -4.90 6.03 -9.14
CA ALA A 164 -4.03 5.39 -8.15
C ALA A 164 -4.51 3.96 -7.84
N GLY A 165 -5.80 3.74 -7.62
CA GLY A 165 -6.37 2.43 -7.33
C GLY A 165 -6.21 1.44 -8.49
N VAL A 166 -6.45 1.88 -9.72
CA VAL A 166 -6.23 1.06 -10.93
C VAL A 166 -4.77 0.67 -11.08
N LEU A 167 -3.83 1.61 -10.96
CA LEU A 167 -2.41 1.33 -11.02
C LEU A 167 -1.98 0.40 -9.88
N MET A 168 -2.40 0.69 -8.66
CA MET A 168 -2.06 -0.12 -7.48
C MET A 168 -2.60 -1.55 -7.57
N SER A 169 -3.66 -1.81 -8.33
CA SER A 169 -4.19 -3.15 -8.52
C SER A 169 -3.27 -4.08 -9.32
N THR A 170 -2.30 -3.54 -10.06
CA THR A 170 -1.48 -4.31 -11.00
C THR A 170 -0.10 -4.68 -10.46
N PHE A 171 0.44 -3.93 -9.50
CA PHE A 171 1.83 -4.11 -9.05
C PHE A 171 2.10 -5.50 -8.48
N TYR A 172 1.18 -6.02 -7.65
CA TYR A 172 1.38 -7.30 -6.98
C TYR A 172 1.46 -8.46 -7.99
N ALA A 173 0.57 -8.47 -8.98
CA ALA A 173 0.58 -9.46 -10.05
C ALA A 173 1.87 -9.41 -10.88
N LEU A 174 2.43 -8.21 -11.11
CA LEU A 174 3.71 -8.05 -11.81
C LEU A 174 4.87 -8.65 -11.00
N VAL A 175 4.91 -8.40 -9.69
CA VAL A 175 5.94 -8.98 -8.82
C VAL A 175 5.75 -10.48 -8.66
N ALA A 176 4.50 -10.95 -8.47
CA ALA A 176 4.20 -12.37 -8.34
C ALA A 176 4.59 -13.17 -9.58
N ARG A 177 4.48 -12.59 -10.79
CA ARG A 177 4.94 -13.22 -12.04
C ARG A 177 6.46 -13.34 -12.14
N ALA A 178 7.21 -12.52 -11.42
CA ALA A 178 8.66 -12.62 -11.38
C ALA A 178 9.14 -13.75 -10.45
N MET A 179 8.25 -14.31 -9.61
CA MET A 179 8.54 -15.37 -8.65
C MET A 179 7.96 -16.71 -9.11
N ASP A 180 8.53 -17.80 -8.62
CA ASP A 180 7.86 -19.09 -8.64
C ASP A 180 6.92 -19.19 -7.43
N VAL A 181 5.65 -18.82 -7.64
CA VAL A 181 4.62 -18.85 -6.58
C VAL A 181 4.22 -20.27 -6.17
N THR A 182 4.67 -21.29 -6.90
CA THR A 182 4.38 -22.72 -6.61
C THR A 182 5.50 -23.39 -5.83
N ASN A 183 6.75 -22.95 -6.01
CA ASN A 183 7.92 -23.51 -5.37
C ASN A 183 8.98 -22.44 -5.07
N PHE A 184 8.74 -21.61 -4.06
CA PHE A 184 9.66 -20.54 -3.71
C PHE A 184 10.95 -21.02 -3.03
N GLU A 185 10.97 -22.25 -2.50
CA GLU A 185 12.18 -22.84 -1.88
C GLU A 185 13.20 -23.23 -2.95
N ASN A 186 12.73 -23.71 -4.10
CA ASN A 186 13.58 -24.04 -5.23
C ASN A 186 12.92 -23.56 -6.54
N PRO A 187 12.93 -22.24 -6.80
CA PRO A 187 12.27 -21.66 -7.96
C PRO A 187 12.81 -22.21 -9.29
N ALA A 188 11.95 -22.32 -10.29
CA ALA A 188 12.34 -22.65 -11.64
C ALA A 188 13.39 -21.67 -12.18
N GLU A 189 14.20 -22.12 -13.14
CA GLU A 189 15.22 -21.28 -13.78
C GLU A 189 14.58 -20.04 -14.43
N GLY A 190 15.18 -18.90 -14.21
CA GLY A 190 14.68 -17.61 -14.70
C GLY A 190 13.64 -16.92 -13.79
N LEU A 191 13.09 -17.61 -12.79
CA LEU A 191 12.20 -17.03 -11.78
C LEU A 191 12.96 -16.74 -10.48
N ALA A 192 12.53 -15.72 -9.78
CA ALA A 192 13.14 -15.24 -8.55
C ALA A 192 12.55 -15.89 -7.29
N THR A 193 13.35 -15.94 -6.23
CA THR A 193 12.83 -16.14 -4.87
C THR A 193 12.03 -14.91 -4.43
N PRO A 194 11.14 -15.01 -3.43
CA PRO A 194 10.42 -13.86 -2.88
C PRO A 194 11.33 -12.71 -2.42
N TYR A 195 12.50 -13.01 -1.90
CA TYR A 195 13.48 -12.02 -1.45
C TYR A 195 14.09 -11.23 -2.60
N THR A 196 14.51 -11.93 -3.66
CA THR A 196 15.09 -11.31 -4.87
C THR A 196 14.02 -10.51 -5.62
N ALA A 197 12.80 -11.03 -5.74
CA ALA A 197 11.70 -10.31 -6.35
C ALA A 197 11.36 -9.04 -5.57
N PHE A 198 11.34 -9.10 -4.24
CA PHE A 198 11.13 -7.93 -3.38
C PHE A 198 12.27 -6.91 -3.53
N PHE A 199 13.52 -7.35 -3.58
CA PHE A 199 14.65 -6.46 -3.83
C PHE A 199 14.53 -5.72 -5.16
N LEU A 200 14.23 -6.44 -6.24
CA LEU A 200 14.02 -5.85 -7.57
C LEU A 200 12.84 -4.86 -7.59
N PHE A 201 11.75 -5.20 -6.92
CA PHE A 201 10.61 -4.32 -6.71
C PHE A 201 11.03 -3.04 -5.95
N ALA A 202 11.84 -3.17 -4.89
CA ALA A 202 12.35 -2.05 -4.11
C ALA A 202 13.27 -1.15 -4.96
N VAL A 203 14.12 -1.73 -5.81
CA VAL A 203 14.94 -0.98 -6.79
C VAL A 203 14.03 -0.17 -7.73
N GLY A 204 12.94 -0.75 -8.22
CA GLY A 204 11.95 -0.03 -9.05
C GLY A 204 11.34 1.17 -8.33
N ILE A 205 10.95 1.01 -7.06
CA ILE A 205 10.47 2.12 -6.21
C ILE A 205 11.55 3.18 -6.06
N PHE A 206 12.76 2.78 -5.69
CA PHE A 206 13.87 3.69 -5.40
C PHE A 206 14.24 4.55 -6.62
N VAL A 207 14.47 3.94 -7.77
CA VAL A 207 14.86 4.66 -8.99
C VAL A 207 13.75 5.60 -9.46
N SER A 208 12.49 5.12 -9.46
CA SER A 208 11.36 5.95 -9.90
C SER A 208 11.05 7.09 -8.92
N ASN A 209 11.42 6.94 -7.65
CA ASN A 209 11.21 7.95 -6.63
C ASN A 209 11.94 9.26 -6.96
N PHE A 210 13.18 9.19 -7.46
CA PHE A 210 13.90 10.39 -7.87
C PHE A 210 13.19 11.13 -9.02
N LEU A 211 12.58 10.39 -9.96
CA LEU A 211 11.85 11.00 -11.06
C LEU A 211 10.53 11.62 -10.55
N PHE A 212 9.68 10.82 -9.93
CA PHE A 212 8.31 11.24 -9.57
C PHE A 212 8.32 12.27 -8.46
N ASN A 213 9.10 12.09 -7.40
CA ASN A 213 9.19 13.08 -6.34
C ASN A 213 9.79 14.40 -6.82
N THR A 214 10.80 14.37 -7.70
CA THR A 214 11.34 15.63 -8.27
C THR A 214 10.26 16.39 -9.03
N ILE A 215 9.40 15.69 -9.79
CA ILE A 215 8.28 16.32 -10.50
C ILE A 215 7.29 16.93 -9.50
N VAL A 216 6.88 16.16 -8.48
CA VAL A 216 5.89 16.62 -7.48
C VAL A 216 6.44 17.73 -6.62
N MET A 217 7.72 17.69 -6.25
CA MET A 217 8.37 18.77 -5.48
C MET A 217 8.40 20.08 -6.27
N LYS A 218 8.67 20.02 -7.59
CA LYS A 218 8.71 21.20 -8.45
C LYS A 218 7.33 21.71 -8.86
N LYS A 219 6.36 20.79 -9.01
CA LYS A 219 4.97 21.06 -9.40
C LYS A 219 4.02 20.31 -8.48
N PRO A 220 3.87 20.77 -7.22
CA PRO A 220 3.00 20.08 -6.28
C PRO A 220 1.53 20.16 -6.71
N PHE A 221 0.76 19.14 -6.34
CA PHE A 221 -0.69 19.14 -6.55
C PHE A 221 -1.39 20.19 -5.67
N GLU A 222 -0.77 20.48 -4.52
CA GLU A 222 -1.21 21.47 -3.54
C GLU A 222 0.01 22.00 -2.78
N GLY A 223 -0.03 23.28 -2.34
CA GLY A 223 1.05 23.93 -1.61
C GLY A 223 2.12 24.55 -2.51
N GLU A 224 3.20 25.00 -1.87
CA GLU A 224 4.32 25.66 -2.54
C GLU A 224 5.39 24.64 -3.00
N PRO A 225 6.10 24.92 -4.11
CA PRO A 225 7.23 24.10 -4.56
C PRO A 225 8.33 24.03 -3.49
N VAL A 226 8.91 22.86 -3.30
CA VAL A 226 10.01 22.62 -2.36
C VAL A 226 11.23 22.04 -3.07
N GLY A 227 12.43 22.28 -2.51
CA GLY A 227 13.68 21.73 -3.03
C GLY A 227 14.23 20.60 -2.17
N TYR A 228 15.19 19.87 -2.70
CA TYR A 228 15.92 18.83 -1.96
C TYR A 228 16.69 19.36 -0.74
N ASP A 229 17.05 20.63 -0.74
CA ASP A 229 17.68 21.31 0.40
C ASP A 229 16.76 21.28 1.64
N THR A 230 15.46 21.46 1.45
CA THR A 230 14.46 21.32 2.51
C THR A 230 14.43 19.90 3.07
N TYR A 231 14.51 18.90 2.20
CA TYR A 231 14.60 17.50 2.60
C TYR A 231 15.85 17.23 3.45
N PHE A 232 17.03 17.64 3.01
CA PHE A 232 18.29 17.39 3.73
C PHE A 232 18.43 18.19 5.03
N LYS A 233 17.73 19.32 5.17
CA LYS A 233 17.63 20.08 6.42
C LYS A 233 16.63 19.50 7.43
N GLY A 234 15.87 18.49 7.04
CA GLY A 234 14.90 17.80 7.90
C GLY A 234 15.55 17.20 9.15
N LYS A 235 14.77 17.08 10.24
CA LYS A 235 15.27 16.48 11.49
C LYS A 235 15.62 15.01 11.28
N LEU A 236 16.76 14.56 11.78
CA LEU A 236 17.19 13.16 11.71
C LEU A 236 16.13 12.19 12.28
N SER A 237 15.43 12.59 13.35
CA SER A 237 14.34 11.81 13.94
C SER A 237 13.21 11.53 12.93
N THR A 238 12.86 12.49 12.09
CA THR A 238 11.84 12.32 11.05
C THR A 238 12.30 11.33 9.97
N HIS A 239 13.56 11.43 9.54
CA HIS A 239 14.15 10.48 8.61
C HIS A 239 14.18 9.06 9.18
N MET A 240 14.58 8.90 10.46
CA MET A 240 14.63 7.60 11.12
C MET A 240 13.26 6.95 11.28
N VAL A 241 12.22 7.73 11.56
CA VAL A 241 10.83 7.22 11.59
C VAL A 241 10.40 6.74 10.19
N GLY A 242 10.78 7.45 9.13
CA GLY A 242 10.53 7.02 7.75
C GLY A 242 11.23 5.70 7.41
N VAL A 243 12.51 5.57 7.77
CA VAL A 243 13.28 4.32 7.59
C VAL A 243 12.63 3.16 8.35
N LEU A 244 12.30 3.36 9.63
CA LEU A 244 11.64 2.32 10.44
C LEU A 244 10.29 1.90 9.84
N GLY A 245 9.48 2.86 9.39
CA GLY A 245 8.23 2.58 8.70
C GLY A 245 8.43 1.76 7.43
N GLY A 246 9.47 2.07 6.65
CA GLY A 246 9.87 1.31 5.47
C GLY A 246 10.30 -0.12 5.79
N CYS A 247 11.13 -0.31 6.82
CA CYS A 247 11.54 -1.65 7.27
C CYS A 247 10.34 -2.51 7.69
N VAL A 248 9.44 -1.96 8.51
CA VAL A 248 8.23 -2.68 8.97
C VAL A 248 7.31 -3.02 7.79
N TRP A 249 7.12 -2.08 6.85
CA TRP A 249 6.33 -2.33 5.65
C TRP A 249 6.99 -3.35 4.74
N GLY A 250 8.30 -3.25 4.54
CA GLY A 250 9.08 -4.16 3.71
C GLY A 250 9.02 -5.59 4.23
N LEU A 251 9.21 -5.78 5.53
CA LEU A 251 9.06 -7.08 6.17
C LEU A 251 7.67 -7.68 5.94
N GLY A 252 6.60 -6.91 6.15
CA GLY A 252 5.24 -7.35 5.88
C GLY A 252 5.00 -7.73 4.42
N THR A 253 5.62 -7.02 3.48
CA THR A 253 5.49 -7.28 2.05
C THR A 253 6.22 -8.56 1.64
N VAL A 254 7.45 -8.77 2.13
CA VAL A 254 8.19 -10.03 1.91
C VAL A 254 7.42 -11.21 2.47
N LEU A 255 6.89 -11.12 3.70
CA LEU A 255 6.05 -12.17 4.28
C LEU A 255 4.79 -12.44 3.46
N SER A 256 4.19 -11.40 2.87
CA SER A 256 3.07 -11.57 1.94
C SER A 256 3.48 -12.32 0.67
N TYR A 257 4.64 -12.04 0.09
CA TYR A 257 5.13 -12.79 -1.07
C TYR A 257 5.45 -14.25 -0.73
N ILE A 258 6.06 -14.51 0.41
CA ILE A 258 6.28 -15.89 0.90
C ILE A 258 4.95 -16.61 1.10
N ALA A 259 3.98 -15.96 1.73
CA ALA A 259 2.65 -16.54 1.93
C ALA A 259 1.94 -16.85 0.62
N SER A 260 2.15 -16.06 -0.44
CA SER A 260 1.51 -16.27 -1.74
C SER A 260 1.81 -17.64 -2.35
N GLY A 261 2.97 -18.21 -2.06
CA GLY A 261 3.32 -19.58 -2.47
C GLY A 261 2.48 -20.67 -1.78
N LYS A 262 1.95 -20.40 -0.59
CA LYS A 262 1.15 -21.37 0.18
C LYS A 262 -0.35 -21.16 0.00
N ILE A 263 -0.81 -19.92 0.06
CA ILE A 263 -2.24 -19.56 0.07
C ILE A 263 -2.75 -18.96 -1.24
N GLY A 264 -1.86 -18.77 -2.23
CA GLY A 264 -2.18 -18.10 -3.49
C GLY A 264 -2.01 -16.58 -3.43
N ALA A 265 -1.69 -15.99 -4.57
CA ALA A 265 -1.40 -14.56 -4.70
C ALA A 265 -2.62 -13.68 -4.40
N SER A 266 -3.82 -14.10 -4.80
CA SER A 266 -5.07 -13.37 -4.56
C SER A 266 -5.40 -13.25 -3.08
N ILE A 267 -5.31 -14.36 -2.34
CA ILE A 267 -5.58 -14.41 -0.90
C ILE A 267 -4.53 -13.60 -0.16
N SER A 268 -3.24 -13.80 -0.47
CA SER A 268 -2.15 -13.07 0.19
C SER A 268 -2.27 -11.56 -0.04
N TYR A 269 -2.56 -11.13 -1.27
CA TYR A 269 -2.81 -9.74 -1.57
C TYR A 269 -4.00 -9.17 -0.79
N ALA A 270 -5.13 -9.89 -0.78
CA ALA A 270 -6.34 -9.46 -0.09
C ALA A 270 -6.15 -9.34 1.42
N LEU A 271 -5.45 -10.29 2.05
CA LEU A 271 -5.11 -10.23 3.48
C LEU A 271 -4.19 -9.04 3.80
N GLY A 272 -3.28 -8.69 2.90
CA GLY A 272 -2.46 -7.48 2.99
C GLY A 272 -3.28 -6.19 3.08
N GLN A 273 -4.50 -6.17 2.53
CA GLN A 273 -5.45 -5.06 2.66
C GLN A 273 -6.11 -4.97 4.05
N GLY A 274 -5.78 -5.83 5.00
CA GLY A 274 -6.15 -5.69 6.41
C GLY A 274 -5.43 -4.54 7.15
N ALA A 275 -4.37 -3.98 6.59
CA ALA A 275 -3.63 -2.86 7.19
C ALA A 275 -4.50 -1.64 7.55
N PRO A 276 -5.49 -1.20 6.73
CA PRO A 276 -6.41 -0.13 7.12
C PRO A 276 -7.23 -0.44 8.37
N MET A 277 -7.58 -1.70 8.60
CA MET A 277 -8.30 -2.10 9.82
C MET A 277 -7.44 -1.90 11.06
N ILE A 278 -6.18 -2.34 11.03
CA ILE A 278 -5.23 -2.14 12.13
C ILE A 278 -5.02 -0.64 12.40
N ALA A 279 -4.90 0.16 11.33
CA ALA A 279 -4.79 1.61 11.44
C ALA A 279 -6.02 2.25 12.08
N ALA A 280 -7.22 1.81 11.70
CA ALA A 280 -8.46 2.28 12.30
C ALA A 280 -8.56 1.87 13.78
N LEU A 281 -8.15 0.64 14.14
CA LEU A 281 -8.05 0.21 15.55
C LEU A 281 -7.13 1.15 16.35
N TRP A 282 -5.97 1.48 15.79
CA TRP A 282 -5.02 2.38 16.43
C TRP A 282 -5.62 3.78 16.63
N GLY A 283 -6.24 4.34 15.60
CA GLY A 283 -6.91 5.64 15.65
C GLY A 283 -8.04 5.69 16.69
N VAL A 284 -8.88 4.63 16.73
CA VAL A 284 -10.03 4.58 17.66
C VAL A 284 -9.58 4.37 19.10
N PHE A 285 -8.73 3.38 19.37
CA PHE A 285 -8.44 2.94 20.73
C PHE A 285 -7.21 3.61 21.35
N ILE A 286 -6.14 3.84 20.59
CA ILE A 286 -4.89 4.41 21.10
C ILE A 286 -4.94 5.93 21.05
N TRP A 287 -5.20 6.51 19.89
CA TRP A 287 -5.27 7.97 19.75
C TRP A 287 -6.61 8.57 20.17
N LYS A 288 -7.63 7.74 20.33
CA LYS A 288 -8.96 8.18 20.73
C LYS A 288 -9.53 9.28 19.84
N GLU A 289 -9.21 9.22 18.55
CA GLU A 289 -9.58 10.22 17.55
C GLU A 289 -11.09 10.47 17.48
N PHE A 290 -11.91 9.45 17.78
CA PHE A 290 -13.37 9.52 17.74
C PHE A 290 -14.00 9.78 19.11
N LYS A 291 -13.20 10.15 20.12
CA LYS A 291 -13.74 10.50 21.46
C LYS A 291 -14.67 11.70 21.36
N GLY A 292 -15.89 11.56 21.87
CA GLY A 292 -16.91 12.64 21.80
C GLY A 292 -17.68 12.70 20.48
N SER A 293 -17.43 11.81 19.52
CA SER A 293 -18.21 11.72 18.30
C SER A 293 -19.65 11.28 18.55
N LYS A 294 -20.55 11.61 17.60
CA LYS A 294 -21.96 11.22 17.65
C LYS A 294 -22.09 9.68 17.65
N SER A 295 -23.13 9.14 18.30
CA SER A 295 -23.39 7.70 18.38
C SER A 295 -23.37 6.98 17.02
N ILE A 296 -23.86 7.65 15.97
CA ILE A 296 -23.84 7.09 14.60
C ILE A 296 -22.42 6.79 14.09
N VAL A 297 -21.40 7.59 14.46
CA VAL A 297 -20.02 7.35 14.08
C VAL A 297 -19.50 6.08 14.75
N ASN A 298 -19.80 5.88 16.03
CA ASN A 298 -19.41 4.67 16.74
C ASN A 298 -20.08 3.41 16.17
N ILE A 299 -21.35 3.51 15.76
CA ILE A 299 -22.06 2.40 15.10
C ILE A 299 -21.39 2.07 13.75
N LEU A 300 -21.06 3.07 12.94
CA LEU A 300 -20.38 2.87 11.67
C LEU A 300 -19.01 2.21 11.86
N LEU A 301 -18.23 2.64 12.84
CA LEU A 301 -16.93 2.05 13.15
C LEU A 301 -17.06 0.60 13.63
N SER A 302 -18.02 0.32 14.52
CA SER A 302 -18.27 -1.04 15.00
C SER A 302 -18.66 -1.98 13.85
N LEU A 303 -19.57 -1.56 12.98
CA LEU A 303 -19.97 -2.32 11.81
C LEU A 303 -18.79 -2.52 10.84
N MET A 304 -17.99 -1.49 10.62
CA MET A 304 -16.76 -1.57 9.83
C MET A 304 -15.82 -2.65 10.36
N PHE A 305 -15.54 -2.68 11.66
CA PHE A 305 -14.66 -3.71 12.24
C PHE A 305 -15.22 -5.13 12.08
N VAL A 306 -16.52 -5.32 12.30
CA VAL A 306 -17.17 -6.61 12.10
C VAL A 306 -17.02 -7.08 10.65
N LEU A 307 -17.32 -6.21 9.69
CA LEU A 307 -17.24 -6.54 8.27
C LEU A 307 -15.80 -6.82 7.83
N PHE A 308 -14.80 -6.08 8.35
CA PHE A 308 -13.39 -6.37 8.09
C PHE A 308 -13.00 -7.76 8.62
N ILE A 309 -13.34 -8.08 9.86
CA ILE A 309 -12.98 -9.37 10.48
C ILE A 309 -13.65 -10.52 9.73
N VAL A 310 -14.94 -10.40 9.43
CA VAL A 310 -15.68 -11.43 8.68
C VAL A 310 -15.12 -11.58 7.26
N GLY A 311 -14.92 -10.48 6.56
CA GLY A 311 -14.41 -10.49 5.19
C GLY A 311 -13.01 -11.06 5.09
N LEU A 312 -12.08 -10.64 5.96
CA LEU A 312 -10.72 -11.20 6.00
C LEU A 312 -10.73 -12.67 6.43
N GLY A 313 -11.62 -13.05 7.35
CA GLY A 313 -11.82 -14.44 7.77
C GLY A 313 -12.27 -15.33 6.61
N MET A 314 -13.26 -14.89 5.81
CA MET A 314 -13.70 -15.62 4.60
C MET A 314 -12.56 -15.79 3.59
N ILE A 315 -11.78 -14.75 3.36
CA ILE A 315 -10.62 -14.80 2.46
C ILE A 315 -9.56 -15.78 3.01
N ALA A 316 -9.30 -15.76 4.31
CA ALA A 316 -8.28 -16.60 4.92
C ALA A 316 -8.61 -18.11 4.82
N VAL A 317 -9.90 -18.47 4.92
CA VAL A 317 -10.33 -19.88 4.80
C VAL A 317 -10.63 -20.32 3.37
N ALA A 318 -10.45 -19.46 2.39
CA ALA A 318 -10.78 -19.79 1.00
C ALA A 318 -9.88 -20.89 0.39
N LYS A 319 -8.78 -21.24 1.03
CA LYS A 319 -7.85 -22.31 0.63
C LYS A 319 -7.63 -23.33 1.74
N SER A 320 -8.50 -23.41 2.73
CA SER A 320 -8.42 -24.42 3.80
C SER A 320 -9.06 -25.72 3.39
#